data_467df7db6c42987498154a8b31d28c53
#
_entry.id   467df7db6c42987498154a8b31d28c53
#
_cell.length_a   1.000
_cell.length_b   1.000
_cell.length_c   1.000
_cell.angle_alpha   90.00
_cell.angle_beta   90.00
_cell.angle_gamma   90.00
#
_symmetry.space_group_name_H-M   'P 1'
#
loop_
_entity.id
_entity.type
_entity.pdbx_description
1 polymer ?
#
loop_
_entity_poly.entity_id
_entity_poly.type
_entity_poly.pdbx_seq_one_letter_code
_entity_poly.pdbx_strand_id
1 'polypeptide(L)'
;MTIQEVKQLDKDSYQIIDIRDENEIAHGAIPGAVALKVEEITESPLVDKSKKLVICCSRGKYSQEVVPELVEKGFDAVSLKGGYIAWLMDLMREDQEKDISADVEKSIRKKFRKSIWCKFTKAINQYELVKEGDCIAVCISGGKDSMLMAKLFQELKLHNKFSFDVKFLVMDPGYSPENRKVIEENARKLNVPITIYESDIFEAVFHVDQSPCYLCARMRRGHLYHYAQELGCNKIALGHHYD
;
A
#
# COMPACT_ATOMS: atom_id res chain seq x y z
N MET A 1 -7.31 -10.90 -25.63
CA MET A 1 -6.92 -9.51 -25.31
C MET A 1 -6.55 -9.42 -23.84
N THR A 2 -5.45 -8.77 -23.47
CA THR A 2 -5.05 -8.56 -22.06
C THR A 2 -5.74 -7.33 -21.48
N ILE A 3 -5.74 -7.17 -20.14
CA ILE A 3 -6.35 -5.99 -19.50
C ILE A 3 -5.63 -4.69 -19.87
N GLN A 4 -4.30 -4.73 -20.08
CA GLN A 4 -3.52 -3.58 -20.51
C GLN A 4 -3.91 -3.14 -21.93
N GLU A 5 -4.13 -4.08 -22.84
CA GLU A 5 -4.62 -3.78 -24.18
C GLU A 5 -6.03 -3.18 -24.16
N VAL A 6 -6.92 -3.68 -23.28
CA VAL A 6 -8.27 -3.10 -23.11
C VAL A 6 -8.20 -1.67 -22.59
N LYS A 7 -7.33 -1.39 -21.62
CA LYS A 7 -7.15 -0.03 -21.07
C LYS A 7 -6.59 1.00 -22.08
N GLN A 8 -5.95 0.53 -23.15
CA GLN A 8 -5.44 1.40 -24.22
C GLN A 8 -6.49 1.71 -25.29
N LEU A 9 -7.61 0.98 -25.32
CA LEU A 9 -8.70 1.26 -26.24
C LEU A 9 -9.46 2.52 -25.84
N ASP A 10 -10.00 3.21 -26.86
CA ASP A 10 -10.97 4.27 -26.61
C ASP A 10 -12.21 3.69 -25.92
N LYS A 11 -12.66 4.33 -24.83
CA LYS A 11 -13.80 3.88 -24.01
C LYS A 11 -15.09 3.70 -24.80
N ASP A 12 -15.25 4.44 -25.87
CA ASP A 12 -16.42 4.36 -26.73
C ASP A 12 -16.31 3.28 -27.82
N SER A 13 -15.13 2.68 -28.01
CA SER A 13 -14.88 1.67 -29.05
C SER A 13 -15.13 0.23 -28.61
N TYR A 14 -15.31 -0.02 -27.34
CA TYR A 14 -15.51 -1.37 -26.81
C TYR A 14 -16.59 -1.43 -25.73
N GLN A 15 -17.05 -2.64 -25.45
CA GLN A 15 -17.99 -2.94 -24.37
C GLN A 15 -17.55 -4.24 -23.66
N ILE A 16 -17.51 -4.23 -22.33
CA ILE A 16 -17.19 -5.43 -21.56
C ILE A 16 -18.50 -6.15 -21.22
N ILE A 17 -18.55 -7.43 -21.54
CA ILE A 17 -19.67 -8.31 -21.19
C ILE A 17 -19.19 -9.31 -20.15
N ASP A 18 -19.76 -9.25 -18.95
CA ASP A 18 -19.45 -10.16 -17.85
C ASP A 18 -20.42 -11.33 -17.85
N ILE A 19 -19.92 -12.52 -18.18
CA ILE A 19 -20.69 -13.75 -18.30
C ILE A 19 -20.59 -14.66 -17.05
N ARG A 20 -20.16 -14.09 -15.91
CA ARG A 20 -20.11 -14.81 -14.63
C ARG A 20 -21.49 -14.95 -14.01
N ASP A 21 -21.59 -15.83 -13.02
CA ASP A 21 -22.82 -15.97 -12.24
C ASP A 21 -23.17 -14.71 -11.44
N GLU A 22 -24.45 -14.49 -11.20
CA GLU A 22 -24.97 -13.34 -10.45
C GLU A 22 -24.34 -13.23 -9.05
N ASN A 23 -24.08 -14.35 -8.38
CA ASN A 23 -23.43 -14.38 -7.07
C ASN A 23 -21.97 -13.92 -7.16
N GLU A 24 -21.23 -14.28 -8.20
CA GLU A 24 -19.85 -13.82 -8.42
C GLU A 24 -19.81 -12.32 -8.72
N ILE A 25 -20.77 -11.85 -9.53
CA ILE A 25 -20.90 -10.43 -9.90
C ILE A 25 -21.30 -9.57 -8.69
N ALA A 26 -22.15 -10.08 -7.80
CA ALA A 26 -22.53 -9.40 -6.56
C ALA A 26 -21.34 -9.13 -5.62
N HIS A 27 -20.27 -9.94 -5.69
CA HIS A 27 -19.02 -9.73 -4.93
C HIS A 27 -18.07 -8.75 -5.60
N GLY A 28 -18.40 -8.25 -6.79
CA GLY A 28 -17.65 -7.24 -7.52
C GLY A 28 -17.61 -7.51 -9.03
N ALA A 29 -17.58 -6.45 -9.81
CA ALA A 29 -17.53 -6.47 -11.27
C ALA A 29 -16.55 -5.43 -11.82
N ILE A 30 -16.14 -5.59 -13.09
CA ILE A 30 -15.39 -4.55 -13.79
C ILE A 30 -16.31 -3.33 -13.99
N PRO A 31 -15.91 -2.12 -13.59
CA PRO A 31 -16.74 -0.93 -13.74
C PRO A 31 -17.18 -0.71 -15.21
N GLY A 32 -18.48 -0.55 -15.41
CA GLY A 32 -19.04 -0.38 -16.75
C GLY A 32 -19.26 -1.68 -17.55
N ALA A 33 -18.94 -2.84 -16.99
CA ALA A 33 -19.29 -4.12 -17.62
C ALA A 33 -20.79 -4.38 -17.54
N VAL A 34 -21.33 -4.95 -18.62
CA VAL A 34 -22.73 -5.39 -18.68
C VAL A 34 -22.79 -6.87 -18.33
N ALA A 35 -23.54 -7.21 -17.30
CA ALA A 35 -23.76 -8.58 -16.87
C ALA A 35 -24.83 -9.24 -17.74
N LEU A 36 -24.49 -10.32 -18.44
CA LEU A 36 -25.41 -11.08 -19.29
C LEU A 36 -25.06 -12.56 -19.28
N LYS A 37 -26.07 -13.42 -19.36
CA LYS A 37 -25.84 -14.84 -19.68
C LYS A 37 -25.44 -14.97 -21.15
N VAL A 38 -24.67 -16.01 -21.46
CA VAL A 38 -24.14 -16.22 -22.83
C VAL A 38 -25.26 -16.26 -23.86
N GLU A 39 -26.40 -16.93 -23.52
CA GLU A 39 -27.55 -17.08 -24.38
C GLU A 39 -28.24 -15.76 -24.71
N GLU A 40 -28.11 -14.78 -23.81
CA GLU A 40 -28.77 -13.48 -23.93
C GLU A 40 -27.99 -12.48 -24.78
N ILE A 41 -26.67 -12.68 -24.97
CA ILE A 41 -25.79 -11.71 -25.62
C ILE A 41 -26.27 -11.30 -27.01
N THR A 42 -26.75 -12.25 -27.78
CA THR A 42 -27.13 -12.04 -29.20
C THR A 42 -28.41 -11.23 -29.37
N GLU A 43 -29.31 -11.29 -28.39
CA GLU A 43 -30.66 -10.70 -28.45
C GLU A 43 -30.81 -9.48 -27.52
N SER A 44 -29.88 -9.29 -26.62
CA SER A 44 -29.95 -8.21 -25.63
C SER A 44 -29.83 -6.83 -26.25
N PRO A 45 -30.74 -5.91 -25.94
CA PRO A 45 -30.65 -4.52 -26.36
C PRO A 45 -29.51 -3.75 -25.68
N LEU A 46 -28.89 -4.35 -24.67
CA LEU A 46 -27.75 -3.75 -23.94
C LEU A 46 -26.43 -3.95 -24.67
N VAL A 47 -26.41 -4.81 -25.71
CA VAL A 47 -25.20 -5.10 -26.49
C VAL A 47 -25.13 -4.20 -27.71
N ASP A 48 -24.09 -3.39 -27.78
CA ASP A 48 -23.84 -2.53 -28.94
C ASP A 48 -23.01 -3.29 -29.99
N LYS A 49 -23.66 -3.66 -31.08
CA LYS A 49 -23.05 -4.41 -32.19
C LYS A 49 -21.98 -3.61 -32.97
N SER A 50 -21.94 -2.31 -32.81
CA SER A 50 -20.92 -1.46 -33.44
C SER A 50 -19.60 -1.45 -32.68
N LYS A 51 -19.58 -1.96 -31.45
CA LYS A 51 -18.42 -1.97 -30.55
C LYS A 51 -17.75 -3.34 -30.50
N LYS A 52 -16.47 -3.33 -30.16
CA LYS A 52 -15.73 -4.55 -29.84
C LYS A 52 -16.24 -5.11 -28.50
N LEU A 53 -16.72 -6.34 -28.48
CA LEU A 53 -17.16 -7.02 -27.27
C LEU A 53 -15.98 -7.72 -26.59
N VAL A 54 -15.67 -7.30 -25.36
CA VAL A 54 -14.67 -7.95 -24.52
C VAL A 54 -15.39 -8.87 -23.52
N ILE A 55 -15.36 -10.18 -23.79
CA ILE A 55 -16.06 -11.16 -22.99
C ILE A 55 -15.22 -11.52 -21.77
N CYS A 56 -15.79 -11.33 -20.58
CA CYS A 56 -15.15 -11.57 -19.29
C CYS A 56 -15.83 -12.72 -18.55
N CYS A 57 -15.10 -13.76 -18.19
CA CYS A 57 -15.50 -14.77 -17.22
C CYS A 57 -14.51 -14.75 -16.03
N SER A 58 -14.65 -15.65 -15.04
CA SER A 58 -13.82 -15.63 -13.83
C SER A 58 -12.31 -15.74 -14.12
N ARG A 59 -11.89 -16.65 -15.02
CA ARG A 59 -10.47 -16.99 -15.29
C ARG A 59 -10.05 -16.88 -16.76
N GLY A 60 -10.91 -16.42 -17.64
CA GLY A 60 -10.64 -16.29 -19.06
C GLY A 60 -10.66 -17.59 -19.88
N LYS A 61 -11.05 -18.74 -19.29
CA LYS A 61 -11.18 -20.02 -20.01
C LYS A 61 -12.52 -20.12 -20.73
N TYR A 62 -13.61 -20.00 -19.99
CA TYR A 62 -14.96 -20.13 -20.54
C TYR A 62 -15.26 -19.07 -21.62
N SER A 63 -14.79 -17.82 -21.43
CA SER A 63 -14.93 -16.78 -22.44
C SER A 63 -14.19 -17.08 -23.76
N GLN A 64 -13.13 -17.93 -23.74
CA GLN A 64 -12.46 -18.37 -24.96
C GLN A 64 -13.29 -19.37 -25.76
N GLU A 65 -14.14 -20.15 -25.09
CA GLU A 65 -15.05 -21.11 -25.73
C GLU A 65 -16.28 -20.40 -26.33
N VAL A 66 -16.74 -19.32 -25.71
CA VAL A 66 -17.89 -18.53 -26.13
C VAL A 66 -17.61 -17.61 -27.31
N VAL A 67 -16.40 -17.03 -27.37
CA VAL A 67 -16.03 -16.03 -28.40
C VAL A 67 -16.20 -16.54 -29.83
N PRO A 68 -15.78 -17.76 -30.23
CA PRO A 68 -15.99 -18.26 -31.58
C PRO A 68 -17.44 -18.23 -32.04
N GLU A 69 -18.37 -18.62 -31.17
CA GLU A 69 -19.80 -18.61 -31.46
C GLU A 69 -20.35 -17.19 -31.69
N LEU A 70 -19.84 -16.21 -30.93
CA LEU A 70 -20.24 -14.82 -31.10
C LEU A 70 -19.69 -14.24 -32.41
N VAL A 71 -18.45 -14.62 -32.80
CA VAL A 71 -17.85 -14.21 -34.06
C VAL A 71 -18.61 -14.81 -35.26
N GLU A 72 -19.01 -16.05 -35.19
CA GLU A 72 -19.87 -16.70 -36.22
C GLU A 72 -21.22 -15.98 -36.38
N LYS A 73 -21.73 -15.41 -35.29
CA LYS A 73 -22.97 -14.60 -35.29
C LYS A 73 -22.77 -13.15 -35.70
N GLY A 74 -21.54 -12.78 -36.13
CA GLY A 74 -21.19 -11.48 -36.69
C GLY A 74 -20.78 -10.40 -35.68
N PHE A 75 -20.46 -10.76 -34.43
CA PHE A 75 -19.95 -9.83 -33.43
C PHE A 75 -18.40 -9.71 -33.52
N ASP A 76 -17.86 -8.52 -33.35
CA ASP A 76 -16.42 -8.33 -33.08
C ASP A 76 -16.14 -8.65 -31.61
N ALA A 77 -15.97 -9.93 -31.28
CA ALA A 77 -15.82 -10.40 -29.91
C ALA A 77 -14.42 -10.94 -29.62
N VAL A 78 -13.91 -10.65 -28.43
CA VAL A 78 -12.63 -11.14 -27.93
C VAL A 78 -12.73 -11.56 -26.47
N SER A 79 -11.95 -12.56 -26.05
CA SER A 79 -11.90 -12.98 -24.66
C SER A 79 -10.92 -12.12 -23.86
N LEU A 80 -11.30 -11.70 -22.64
CA LEU A 80 -10.39 -11.09 -21.68
C LEU A 80 -9.47 -12.17 -21.10
N LYS A 81 -8.19 -12.11 -21.46
CA LYS A 81 -7.17 -13.07 -20.99
C LYS A 81 -7.04 -13.03 -19.48
N GLY A 82 -7.25 -14.18 -18.83
CA GLY A 82 -7.23 -14.31 -17.37
C GLY A 82 -8.50 -13.83 -16.67
N GLY A 83 -9.48 -13.29 -17.41
CA GLY A 83 -10.80 -12.92 -16.92
C GLY A 83 -10.81 -11.87 -15.82
N TYR A 84 -11.81 -11.93 -14.97
CA TYR A 84 -11.99 -11.03 -13.82
C TYR A 84 -10.83 -11.08 -12.82
N ILE A 85 -10.22 -12.26 -12.63
CA ILE A 85 -9.07 -12.42 -11.75
C ILE A 85 -7.87 -11.59 -12.25
N ALA A 86 -7.60 -11.59 -13.56
CA ALA A 86 -6.53 -10.77 -14.13
C ALA A 86 -6.80 -9.26 -13.93
N TRP A 87 -8.07 -8.83 -14.06
CA TRP A 87 -8.46 -7.46 -13.78
C TRP A 87 -8.25 -7.09 -12.31
N LEU A 88 -8.61 -7.97 -11.35
CA LEU A 88 -8.35 -7.75 -9.93
C LEU A 88 -6.84 -7.65 -9.62
N MET A 89 -6.04 -8.53 -10.20
CA MET A 89 -4.58 -8.50 -10.01
C MET A 89 -3.96 -7.22 -10.57
N ASP A 90 -4.45 -6.73 -11.69
CA ASP A 90 -3.99 -5.48 -12.30
C ASP A 90 -4.38 -4.27 -11.44
N LEU A 91 -5.61 -4.25 -10.90
CA LEU A 91 -6.07 -3.23 -9.97
C LEU A 91 -5.21 -3.20 -8.69
N MET A 92 -4.89 -4.39 -8.13
CA MET A 92 -4.01 -4.49 -6.96
C MET A 92 -2.59 -3.98 -7.27
N ARG A 93 -2.09 -4.22 -8.48
CA ARG A 93 -0.78 -3.70 -8.93
C ARG A 93 -0.80 -2.18 -9.02
N GLU A 94 -1.82 -1.60 -9.64
CA GLU A 94 -1.98 -0.13 -9.72
C GLU A 94 -2.07 0.52 -8.34
N ASP A 95 -2.77 -0.11 -7.38
CA ASP A 95 -2.82 0.38 -5.99
C ASP A 95 -1.46 0.26 -5.27
N GLN A 96 -0.64 -0.74 -5.61
CA GLN A 96 0.72 -0.85 -5.09
C GLN A 96 1.67 0.21 -5.68
N GLU A 97 1.45 0.64 -6.90
CA GLU A 97 2.26 1.65 -7.60
C GLU A 97 1.85 3.10 -7.26
N LYS A 98 0.66 3.30 -6.70
CA LYS A 98 0.21 4.64 -6.27
C LYS A 98 1.09 5.18 -5.15
N ASP A 99 1.64 6.37 -5.35
CA ASP A 99 2.19 7.18 -4.27
C ASP A 99 1.05 7.73 -3.40
N ILE A 100 0.75 7.00 -2.31
CA ILE A 100 -0.27 7.40 -1.34
C ILE A 100 0.22 8.47 -0.37
N SER A 101 1.50 8.87 -0.45
CA SER A 101 2.13 9.78 0.51
C SER A 101 1.39 11.12 0.58
N ALA A 102 1.08 11.73 -0.55
CA ALA A 102 0.37 13.01 -0.61
C ALA A 102 -1.05 12.93 -0.02
N ASP A 103 -1.77 11.81 -0.23
CA ASP A 103 -3.09 11.61 0.34
C ASP A 103 -3.05 11.40 1.86
N VAL A 104 -2.03 10.70 2.36
CA VAL A 104 -1.79 10.54 3.81
C VAL A 104 -1.48 11.88 4.45
N GLU A 105 -0.59 12.70 3.87
CA GLU A 105 -0.25 14.04 4.32
C GLU A 105 -1.48 14.95 4.38
N LYS A 106 -2.29 14.96 3.32
CA LYS A 106 -3.55 15.70 3.28
C LYS A 106 -4.53 15.22 4.35
N SER A 107 -4.60 13.91 4.60
CA SER A 107 -5.45 13.33 5.63
C SER A 107 -5.02 13.75 7.03
N ILE A 108 -3.72 13.75 7.34
CA ILE A 108 -3.15 14.22 8.61
C ILE A 108 -3.54 15.70 8.83
N ARG A 109 -3.34 16.56 7.82
CA ARG A 109 -3.58 18.01 7.93
C ARG A 109 -5.06 18.40 7.92
N LYS A 110 -5.94 17.60 7.32
CA LYS A 110 -7.39 17.91 7.19
C LYS A 110 -8.24 17.01 8.08
N LYS A 111 -8.39 15.73 7.71
CA LYS A 111 -9.31 14.79 8.35
C LYS A 111 -8.93 14.52 9.81
N PHE A 112 -7.65 14.29 10.07
CA PHE A 112 -7.12 13.96 11.40
C PHE A 112 -6.46 15.14 12.11
N ARG A 113 -6.70 16.37 11.64
CA ARG A 113 -6.08 17.56 12.20
C ARG A 113 -6.29 17.70 13.70
N LYS A 114 -7.54 17.65 14.16
CA LYS A 114 -7.87 17.82 15.59
C LYS A 114 -7.48 16.62 16.45
N SER A 115 -7.66 15.41 15.92
CA SER A 115 -7.46 14.17 16.68
C SER A 115 -6.00 13.75 16.76
N ILE A 116 -5.17 14.07 15.77
CA ILE A 116 -3.76 13.64 15.70
C ILE A 116 -2.83 14.86 15.60
N TRP A 117 -2.88 15.63 14.51
CA TRP A 117 -1.91 16.67 14.21
C TRP A 117 -1.81 17.73 15.32
N CYS A 118 -2.93 18.31 15.75
CA CYS A 118 -2.91 19.33 16.80
C CYS A 118 -2.45 18.78 18.16
N LYS A 119 -2.73 17.52 18.47
CA LYS A 119 -2.24 16.90 19.71
C LYS A 119 -0.73 16.67 19.65
N PHE A 120 -0.24 16.16 18.53
CA PHE A 120 1.19 15.98 18.30
C PHE A 120 1.96 17.30 18.39
N THR A 121 1.57 18.33 17.64
CA THR A 121 2.23 19.64 17.66
C THR A 121 2.12 20.33 19.02
N LYS A 122 0.99 20.15 19.73
CA LYS A 122 0.85 20.66 21.10
C LYS A 122 1.88 19.99 22.04
N ALA A 123 2.04 18.67 21.96
CA ALA A 123 3.03 17.97 22.78
C ALA A 123 4.46 18.42 22.45
N ILE A 124 4.83 18.52 21.15
CA ILE A 124 6.12 19.02 20.70
C ILE A 124 6.42 20.38 21.31
N ASN A 125 5.48 21.32 21.26
CA ASN A 125 5.68 22.67 21.78
C ASN A 125 5.64 22.74 23.31
N GLN A 126 4.69 22.06 23.95
CA GLN A 126 4.50 22.10 25.40
C GLN A 126 5.71 21.55 26.16
N TYR A 127 6.32 20.48 25.62
CA TYR A 127 7.46 19.81 26.26
C TYR A 127 8.80 20.16 25.61
N GLU A 128 8.81 21.13 24.69
CA GLU A 128 10.03 21.55 23.94
C GLU A 128 10.82 20.36 23.36
N LEU A 129 10.08 19.38 22.78
CA LEU A 129 10.68 18.14 22.31
C LEU A 129 11.58 18.33 21.08
N VAL A 130 11.34 19.39 20.30
CA VAL A 130 12.12 19.74 19.10
C VAL A 130 12.57 21.19 19.23
N LYS A 131 13.87 21.43 18.99
CA LYS A 131 14.51 22.74 19.00
C LYS A 131 15.23 23.01 17.69
N GLU A 132 15.58 24.27 17.46
CA GLU A 132 16.36 24.65 16.29
C GLU A 132 17.72 23.94 16.30
N GLY A 133 18.12 23.40 15.14
CA GLY A 133 19.35 22.66 14.97
C GLY A 133 19.33 21.21 15.46
N ASP A 134 18.24 20.72 16.01
CA ASP A 134 18.11 19.29 16.39
C ASP A 134 18.20 18.37 15.15
N CYS A 135 18.79 17.20 15.35
CA CYS A 135 18.70 16.07 14.46
C CYS A 135 18.02 14.91 15.20
N ILE A 136 16.86 14.48 14.71
CA ILE A 136 16.00 13.53 15.42
C ILE A 136 15.99 12.19 14.66
N ALA A 137 16.40 11.11 15.35
CA ALA A 137 16.23 9.75 14.84
C ALA A 137 14.82 9.25 15.16
N VAL A 138 13.96 9.14 14.16
CA VAL A 138 12.63 8.55 14.28
C VAL A 138 12.73 7.05 14.02
N CYS A 139 12.49 6.25 15.07
CA CYS A 139 12.64 4.80 14.99
C CYS A 139 11.39 4.14 14.48
N ILE A 140 11.55 3.33 13.44
CA ILE A 140 10.48 2.63 12.73
C ILE A 140 10.58 1.14 13.06
N SER A 141 9.49 0.59 13.61
CA SER A 141 9.35 -0.84 13.90
C SER A 141 8.57 -1.61 12.81
N GLY A 142 8.11 -0.92 11.77
CA GLY A 142 7.22 -1.47 10.75
C GLY A 142 5.74 -1.45 11.11
N GLY A 143 5.37 -1.20 12.37
CA GLY A 143 3.98 -1.06 12.80
C GLY A 143 3.36 0.29 12.39
N LYS A 144 2.01 0.33 12.36
CA LYS A 144 1.23 1.51 11.96
C LYS A 144 1.59 2.78 12.72
N ASP A 145 1.88 2.65 14.02
CA ASP A 145 2.13 3.79 14.91
C ASP A 145 3.49 4.43 14.61
N SER A 146 4.52 3.62 14.37
CA SER A 146 5.85 4.10 14.01
C SER A 146 5.87 4.76 12.61
N MET A 147 5.10 4.23 11.65
CA MET A 147 4.93 4.83 10.33
C MET A 147 4.14 6.14 10.38
N LEU A 148 3.08 6.20 11.21
CA LEU A 148 2.36 7.44 11.46
C LEU A 148 3.28 8.51 12.09
N MET A 149 4.07 8.12 13.09
CA MET A 149 5.04 9.01 13.72
C MET A 149 6.06 9.54 12.69
N ALA A 150 6.54 8.70 11.79
CA ALA A 150 7.45 9.12 10.72
C ALA A 150 6.80 10.20 9.83
N LYS A 151 5.56 10.00 9.41
CA LYS A 151 4.81 10.99 8.63
C LYS A 151 4.56 12.29 9.40
N LEU A 152 4.25 12.22 10.69
CA LEU A 152 4.07 13.41 11.53
C LEU A 152 5.36 14.22 11.66
N PHE A 153 6.53 13.58 11.77
CA PHE A 153 7.82 14.27 11.79
C PHE A 153 8.19 14.85 10.42
N GLN A 154 7.85 14.19 9.30
CA GLN A 154 8.01 14.76 7.96
C GLN A 154 7.17 16.03 7.80
N GLU A 155 5.89 15.98 8.18
CA GLU A 155 4.98 17.13 8.14
C GLU A 155 5.46 18.25 9.08
N LEU A 156 5.96 17.91 10.27
CA LEU A 156 6.50 18.89 11.21
C LEU A 156 7.70 19.61 10.60
N LYS A 157 8.62 18.87 9.97
CA LYS A 157 9.82 19.44 9.32
C LYS A 157 9.43 20.43 8.21
N LEU A 158 8.39 20.12 7.43
CA LEU A 158 7.92 20.97 6.33
C LEU A 158 7.23 22.26 6.82
N HIS A 159 6.58 22.22 7.98
CA HIS A 159 5.70 23.30 8.44
C HIS A 159 6.19 24.00 9.72
N ASN A 160 7.35 23.65 10.23
CA ASN A 160 7.89 24.26 11.44
C ASN A 160 8.48 25.65 11.16
N LYS A 161 8.57 26.49 12.22
CA LYS A 161 9.10 27.86 12.13
C LYS A 161 10.61 27.92 12.14
N PHE A 162 11.28 26.88 12.62
CA PHE A 162 12.72 26.77 12.72
C PHE A 162 13.22 25.48 12.05
N SER A 163 14.51 25.44 11.71
CA SER A 163 15.12 24.33 11.02
C SER A 163 15.57 23.23 11.99
N PHE A 164 15.24 21.99 11.65
CA PHE A 164 15.76 20.77 12.32
C PHE A 164 15.81 19.62 11.31
N ASP A 165 16.59 18.59 11.62
CA ASP A 165 16.72 17.41 10.77
C ASP A 165 16.04 16.18 11.33
N VAL A 166 15.60 15.31 10.43
CA VAL A 166 14.97 14.02 10.77
C VAL A 166 15.65 12.91 9.99
N LYS A 167 16.03 11.84 10.69
CA LYS A 167 16.50 10.58 10.11
C LYS A 167 15.54 9.47 10.50
N PHE A 168 15.25 8.58 9.57
CA PHE A 168 14.32 7.45 9.79
C PHE A 168 15.12 6.18 9.91
N LEU A 169 15.11 5.60 11.11
CA LEU A 169 15.96 4.48 11.50
C LEU A 169 15.12 3.23 11.70
N VAL A 170 15.44 2.19 10.96
CA VAL A 170 14.93 0.82 11.18
C VAL A 170 16.05 -0.02 11.76
N MET A 171 15.85 -0.59 12.95
CA MET A 171 16.75 -1.59 13.48
C MET A 171 16.16 -2.97 13.21
N ASP A 172 16.81 -3.74 12.35
CA ASP A 172 16.46 -5.12 12.02
C ASP A 172 17.14 -6.06 13.03
N PRO A 173 16.40 -6.71 13.93
CA PRO A 173 16.97 -7.63 14.91
C PRO A 173 17.14 -9.06 14.37
N GLY A 174 16.98 -9.28 13.07
CA GLY A 174 16.92 -10.58 12.41
C GLY A 174 15.52 -10.91 11.88
N TYR A 175 14.86 -9.95 11.25
CA TYR A 175 13.54 -10.18 10.64
C TYR A 175 13.59 -11.20 9.51
N SER A 176 12.48 -11.91 9.30
CA SER A 176 12.36 -12.72 8.08
C SER A 176 12.37 -11.82 6.83
N PRO A 177 12.83 -12.34 5.66
CA PRO A 177 12.85 -11.58 4.41
C PRO A 177 11.49 -10.98 4.05
N GLU A 178 10.39 -11.69 4.36
CA GLU A 178 9.03 -11.23 4.09
C GLU A 178 8.67 -10.03 4.96
N ASN A 179 8.98 -10.06 6.26
CA ASN A 179 8.72 -8.96 7.18
C ASN A 179 9.54 -7.72 6.81
N ARG A 180 10.80 -7.92 6.46
CA ARG A 180 11.67 -6.84 6.00
C ARG A 180 11.13 -6.18 4.74
N LYS A 181 10.73 -6.98 3.76
CA LYS A 181 10.12 -6.49 2.51
C LYS A 181 8.88 -5.64 2.77
N VAL A 182 8.02 -6.06 3.70
CA VAL A 182 6.82 -5.28 4.08
C VAL A 182 7.20 -3.91 4.66
N ILE A 183 8.24 -3.83 5.50
CA ILE A 183 8.72 -2.55 6.06
C ILE A 183 9.24 -1.62 4.96
N GLU A 184 10.06 -2.15 4.05
CA GLU A 184 10.63 -1.41 2.92
C GLU A 184 9.55 -0.90 1.96
N GLU A 185 8.58 -1.76 1.61
CA GLU A 185 7.45 -1.40 0.73
C GLU A 185 6.55 -0.32 1.36
N ASN A 186 6.26 -0.44 2.65
CA ASN A 186 5.46 0.57 3.35
C ASN A 186 6.20 1.91 3.45
N ALA A 187 7.49 1.89 3.72
CA ALA A 187 8.32 3.09 3.74
C ALA A 187 8.35 3.76 2.34
N ARG A 188 8.51 2.98 1.28
CA ARG A 188 8.48 3.45 -0.10
C ARG A 188 7.13 4.08 -0.46
N LYS A 189 6.01 3.40 -0.16
CA LYS A 189 4.64 3.89 -0.42
C LYS A 189 4.34 5.20 0.30
N LEU A 190 4.90 5.39 1.49
CA LEU A 190 4.73 6.59 2.31
C LEU A 190 5.80 7.66 2.04
N ASN A 191 6.71 7.42 1.11
CA ASN A 191 7.85 8.30 0.82
C ASN A 191 8.66 8.65 2.10
N VAL A 192 8.95 7.62 2.91
CA VAL A 192 9.78 7.73 4.12
C VAL A 192 11.16 7.16 3.81
N PRO A 193 12.23 7.98 3.74
CA PRO A 193 13.58 7.53 3.43
C PRO A 193 14.20 6.83 4.64
N ILE A 194 14.06 5.51 4.74
CA ILE A 194 14.56 4.72 5.86
C ILE A 194 16.03 4.33 5.70
N THR A 195 16.76 4.31 6.80
CA THR A 195 18.07 3.65 6.92
C THR A 195 17.90 2.41 7.79
N ILE A 196 18.31 1.26 7.27
CA ILE A 196 18.15 -0.04 7.95
C ILE A 196 19.52 -0.45 8.50
N TYR A 197 19.55 -0.78 9.79
CA TYR A 197 20.69 -1.39 10.46
C TYR A 197 20.34 -2.82 10.88
N GLU A 198 21.17 -3.74 10.48
CA GLU A 198 21.02 -5.17 10.77
C GLU A 198 21.74 -5.53 12.08
N SER A 199 21.19 -6.48 12.82
CA SER A 199 21.81 -7.03 14.02
C SER A 199 21.32 -8.47 14.25
N ASP A 200 22.16 -9.27 14.92
CA ASP A 200 21.87 -10.67 15.24
C ASP A 200 21.18 -10.84 16.61
N ILE A 201 20.37 -9.85 17.02
CA ILE A 201 19.76 -9.83 18.35
C ILE A 201 18.86 -11.06 18.56
N PHE A 202 18.07 -11.45 17.56
CA PHE A 202 17.19 -12.61 17.71
C PHE A 202 17.98 -13.90 17.87
N GLU A 203 19.08 -14.07 17.17
CA GLU A 203 19.97 -15.21 17.33
C GLU A 203 20.63 -15.21 18.72
N ALA A 204 21.17 -14.07 19.15
CA ALA A 204 21.81 -13.92 20.45
C ALA A 204 20.84 -14.18 21.63
N VAL A 205 19.57 -13.84 21.50
CA VAL A 205 18.56 -14.01 22.56
C VAL A 205 17.90 -15.39 22.53
N PHE A 206 17.92 -16.09 21.40
CA PHE A 206 17.26 -17.38 21.23
C PHE A 206 17.77 -18.46 22.18
N HIS A 207 19.04 -18.38 22.62
CA HIS A 207 19.69 -19.33 23.50
C HIS A 207 19.64 -18.94 24.98
N VAL A 208 18.86 -17.89 25.37
CA VAL A 208 18.81 -17.39 26.74
C VAL A 208 17.52 -17.85 27.41
N ASP A 209 17.65 -18.68 28.47
CA ASP A 209 16.50 -19.24 29.19
C ASP A 209 15.78 -18.22 30.10
N GLN A 210 16.48 -17.18 30.58
CA GLN A 210 15.91 -16.20 31.49
C GLN A 210 15.53 -14.90 30.80
N SER A 211 14.23 -14.59 30.77
CA SER A 211 13.66 -13.31 30.29
C SER A 211 14.15 -12.87 28.89
N PRO A 212 14.02 -13.68 27.85
CA PRO A 212 14.53 -13.37 26.51
C PRO A 212 13.94 -12.06 25.96
N CYS A 213 12.67 -11.77 26.24
CA CYS A 213 12.01 -10.54 25.79
C CYS A 213 12.62 -9.28 26.43
N TYR A 214 12.99 -9.34 27.72
CA TYR A 214 13.63 -8.19 28.39
C TYR A 214 15.02 -7.93 27.80
N LEU A 215 15.82 -8.98 27.60
CA LEU A 215 17.15 -8.87 27.02
C LEU A 215 17.07 -8.33 25.58
N CYS A 216 16.18 -8.85 24.77
CA CYS A 216 15.91 -8.37 23.41
C CYS A 216 15.58 -6.87 23.42
N ALA A 217 14.64 -6.43 24.26
CA ALA A 217 14.24 -5.03 24.36
C ALA A 217 15.38 -4.12 24.80
N ARG A 218 16.24 -4.60 25.72
CA ARG A 218 17.41 -3.86 26.20
C ARG A 218 18.48 -3.73 25.11
N MET A 219 18.79 -4.82 24.41
CA MET A 219 19.75 -4.82 23.31
C MET A 219 19.26 -3.90 22.17
N ARG A 220 18.00 -4.02 21.77
CA ARG A 220 17.41 -3.16 20.73
C ARG A 220 17.54 -1.68 21.06
N ARG A 221 17.25 -1.28 22.31
CA ARG A 221 17.44 0.12 22.73
C ARG A 221 18.89 0.57 22.65
N GLY A 222 19.83 -0.26 23.08
CA GLY A 222 21.26 0.05 22.98
C GLY A 222 21.70 0.28 21.55
N HIS A 223 21.32 -0.59 20.63
CA HIS A 223 21.61 -0.45 19.21
C HIS A 223 20.96 0.80 18.60
N LEU A 224 19.69 1.08 18.93
CA LEU A 224 19.01 2.27 18.43
C LEU A 224 19.73 3.57 18.86
N TYR A 225 20.21 3.64 20.11
CA TYR A 225 20.97 4.81 20.58
C TYR A 225 22.32 4.94 19.85
N HIS A 226 23.01 3.83 19.67
CA HIS A 226 24.29 3.81 18.96
C HIS A 226 24.12 4.29 17.50
N TYR A 227 23.19 3.71 16.76
CA TYR A 227 22.94 4.11 15.37
C TYR A 227 22.41 5.54 15.22
N ALA A 228 21.60 6.01 16.17
CA ALA A 228 21.18 7.40 16.18
C ALA A 228 22.39 8.36 16.33
N GLN A 229 23.38 8.01 17.16
CA GLN A 229 24.63 8.76 17.31
C GLN A 229 25.47 8.73 16.03
N GLU A 230 25.61 7.56 15.38
CA GLU A 230 26.32 7.43 14.11
C GLU A 230 25.70 8.31 13.00
N LEU A 231 24.36 8.44 13.00
CA LEU A 231 23.66 9.35 12.10
C LEU A 231 23.77 10.84 12.47
N GLY A 232 24.48 11.16 13.55
CA GLY A 232 24.63 12.52 14.04
C GLY A 232 23.37 13.07 14.72
N CYS A 233 22.46 12.19 15.18
CA CYS A 233 21.23 12.60 15.86
C CYS A 233 21.50 12.84 17.36
N ASN A 234 20.93 13.94 17.87
CA ASN A 234 20.99 14.29 19.30
C ASN A 234 19.70 13.94 20.04
N LYS A 235 18.66 13.52 19.32
CA LYS A 235 17.37 13.07 19.87
C LYS A 235 16.88 11.82 19.18
N ILE A 236 16.05 11.04 19.90
CA ILE A 236 15.43 9.84 19.40
C ILE A 236 13.92 9.87 19.67
N ALA A 237 13.13 9.50 18.69
CA ALA A 237 11.68 9.36 18.82
C ALA A 237 11.28 7.90 18.66
N LEU A 238 10.59 7.38 19.66
CA LEU A 238 10.12 6.00 19.73
C LEU A 238 8.60 5.95 19.80
N GLY A 239 7.97 5.09 19.00
CA GLY A 239 6.53 4.87 19.01
C GLY A 239 6.08 3.88 20.08
N HIS A 240 6.47 4.10 21.34
CA HIS A 240 6.01 3.29 22.47
C HIS A 240 4.73 3.87 23.08
N HIS A 241 3.83 2.98 23.51
CA HIS A 241 2.65 3.35 24.27
C HIS A 241 2.96 3.30 25.76
N TYR A 242 2.19 4.05 26.54
CA TYR A 242 2.34 4.10 27.99
C TYR A 242 1.64 2.94 28.69
N ASP A 243 0.59 2.41 28.08
CA ASP A 243 -0.25 1.30 28.53
C ASP A 243 0.30 -0.09 28.20
#